data_d3ecd1cf552466420e6c9f1822c6a34c
#
_entry.id   d3ecd1cf552466420e6c9f1822c6a34c
#
_cell.length_a   1.000
_cell.length_b   1.000
_cell.length_c   1.000
_cell.angle_alpha   90.00
_cell.angle_beta   90.00
_cell.angle_gamma   90.00
#
_symmetry.space_group_name_H-M   'P 1'
#
loop_
_entity.id
_entity.type
_entity.pdbx_description
1 polymer ?
#
loop_
_entity_poly.entity_id
_entity_poly.type
_entity_poly.pdbx_seq_one_letter_code
_entity_poly.pdbx_strand_id
1 'polypeptide(L)'
;IGTSAQVGVHPADEYLFLMFVTPVGPYLKGGFAANPYVIIREFDRSAPLGTGTYKVGGNYAASLRANKMAHDLGYSCEFYLDAKEKKYMDECGAANFFGIKDNTYVTPKSTSILPSITNKSLMQLAEDLGLKVERRPIPEDELATFEEAGACGTAAVISPIAKIDDLEEKKSFVFSKD
;
A
#
# COMPACT_ATOMS: atom_id res chain seq x y z
N ILE A 1 13.84 -15.17 12.05
CA ILE A 1 14.93 -14.34 12.61
C ILE A 1 16.20 -15.15 12.51
N GLY A 2 17.25 -14.58 11.88
CA GLY A 2 18.60 -15.20 11.92
C GLY A 2 19.18 -15.10 13.33
N THR A 3 19.76 -16.19 13.84
CA THR A 3 20.25 -16.30 15.22
C THR A 3 21.72 -16.64 15.34
N SER A 4 22.43 -16.81 14.22
CA SER A 4 23.87 -17.08 14.24
C SER A 4 24.65 -15.98 14.93
N ALA A 5 25.55 -16.33 15.85
CA ALA A 5 26.38 -15.39 16.59
C ALA A 5 27.58 -14.93 15.74
N GLN A 6 27.31 -14.03 14.79
CA GLN A 6 28.32 -13.56 13.83
C GLN A 6 28.26 -12.03 13.68
N VAL A 7 29.40 -11.42 13.42
CA VAL A 7 29.52 -10.00 13.10
C VAL A 7 29.75 -9.85 11.60
N GLY A 8 28.97 -8.98 10.95
CA GLY A 8 29.07 -8.74 9.51
C GLY A 8 27.74 -8.90 8.79
N VAL A 9 27.73 -8.60 7.49
CA VAL A 9 26.54 -8.72 6.63
C VAL A 9 26.65 -9.98 5.79
N HIS A 10 25.99 -11.03 6.22
CA HIS A 10 25.91 -12.33 5.53
C HIS A 10 24.64 -13.06 5.98
N PRO A 11 24.17 -14.08 5.22
CA PRO A 11 23.11 -14.96 5.65
C PRO A 11 23.45 -15.66 6.97
N ALA A 12 22.47 -15.85 7.85
CA ALA A 12 22.65 -16.64 9.06
C ALA A 12 22.64 -18.14 8.72
N ASP A 13 23.37 -18.95 9.51
CA ASP A 13 23.36 -20.41 9.38
C ASP A 13 22.19 -21.04 10.14
N GLU A 14 21.66 -20.32 11.15
CA GLU A 14 20.55 -20.76 11.99
C GLU A 14 19.43 -19.71 12.01
N TYR A 15 18.19 -20.19 12.06
CA TYR A 15 17.02 -19.33 12.05
C TYR A 15 16.03 -19.76 13.13
N LEU A 16 15.42 -18.76 13.79
CA LEU A 16 14.30 -18.96 14.71
C LEU A 16 13.00 -18.62 13.98
N PHE A 17 12.07 -19.57 13.92
CA PHE A 17 10.69 -19.35 13.51
C PHE A 17 9.83 -19.09 14.74
N LEU A 18 9.13 -17.96 14.78
CA LEU A 18 8.24 -17.56 15.86
C LEU A 18 6.82 -17.38 15.32
N MET A 19 5.86 -17.91 16.06
CA MET A 19 4.44 -17.66 15.85
C MET A 19 3.81 -17.30 17.20
N PHE A 20 3.05 -16.19 17.22
CA PHE A 20 2.28 -15.79 18.41
C PHE A 20 0.95 -15.19 18.00
N VAL A 21 -0.01 -15.17 18.92
CA VAL A 21 -1.34 -14.62 18.75
C VAL A 21 -1.54 -13.49 19.76
N THR A 22 -2.11 -12.39 19.29
CA THR A 22 -2.45 -11.25 20.17
C THR A 22 -3.81 -10.67 19.76
N PRO A 23 -4.66 -10.24 20.70
CA PRO A 23 -5.85 -9.47 20.38
C PRO A 23 -5.47 -8.15 19.71
N VAL A 24 -6.22 -7.76 18.68
CA VAL A 24 -6.02 -6.50 17.98
C VAL A 24 -7.34 -5.76 17.81
N GLY A 25 -7.29 -4.42 17.84
CA GLY A 25 -8.39 -3.54 17.45
C GLY A 25 -8.34 -3.16 15.97
N PRO A 26 -9.28 -2.31 15.51
CA PRO A 26 -9.27 -1.77 14.15
C PRO A 26 -7.94 -1.07 13.84
N TYR A 27 -7.38 -1.32 12.67
CA TYR A 27 -6.10 -0.73 12.24
C TYR A 27 -6.18 0.79 12.07
N LEU A 28 -7.26 1.28 11.44
CA LEU A 28 -7.52 2.70 11.29
C LEU A 28 -8.51 3.18 12.36
N LYS A 29 -8.22 4.35 12.96
CA LYS A 29 -9.15 5.04 13.85
C LYS A 29 -10.37 5.46 13.02
N GLY A 30 -11.56 5.02 13.35
CA GLY A 30 -12.78 5.29 12.57
C GLY A 30 -13.35 4.07 11.84
N GLY A 31 -12.67 2.94 11.90
CA GLY A 31 -13.17 1.69 11.33
C GLY A 31 -13.29 1.73 9.81
N PHE A 32 -14.50 1.59 9.28
CA PHE A 32 -14.77 1.50 7.83
C PHE A 32 -15.01 2.87 7.16
N ALA A 33 -14.76 3.98 7.87
CA ALA A 33 -14.89 5.32 7.30
C ALA A 33 -13.83 5.57 6.21
N ALA A 34 -14.22 6.28 5.15
CA ALA A 34 -13.30 6.66 4.10
C ALA A 34 -12.29 7.70 4.60
N ASN A 35 -11.02 7.53 4.29
CA ASN A 35 -9.91 8.31 4.82
C ASN A 35 -9.17 9.09 3.72
N PRO A 36 -8.62 10.28 4.03
CA PRO A 36 -7.79 11.03 3.10
C PRO A 36 -6.36 10.50 3.09
N TYR A 37 -5.78 10.34 1.91
CA TYR A 37 -4.40 9.92 1.68
C TYR A 37 -3.62 11.03 0.95
N VAL A 38 -2.30 11.02 1.05
CA VAL A 38 -1.43 11.98 0.38
C VAL A 38 -0.25 11.30 -0.30
N ILE A 39 0.03 11.67 -1.55
CA ILE A 39 1.23 11.23 -2.27
C ILE A 39 2.43 11.97 -1.68
N ILE A 40 3.44 11.21 -1.26
CA ILE A 40 4.71 11.72 -0.75
C ILE A 40 5.80 11.41 -1.78
N ARG A 41 6.24 12.42 -2.52
CA ARG A 41 7.23 12.27 -3.59
C ARG A 41 8.67 12.25 -3.11
N GLU A 42 8.95 12.84 -1.94
CA GLU A 42 10.30 12.94 -1.37
C GLU A 42 10.89 11.58 -0.96
N PHE A 43 10.06 10.57 -0.71
CA PHE A 43 10.48 9.28 -0.20
C PHE A 43 10.05 8.15 -1.12
N ASP A 44 10.90 7.11 -1.18
CA ASP A 44 10.59 5.85 -1.81
C ASP A 44 10.19 4.83 -0.75
N ARG A 45 9.21 4.00 -1.06
CA ARG A 45 8.88 2.86 -0.21
C ARG A 45 9.97 1.80 -0.27
N SER A 46 10.49 1.54 -1.46
CA SER A 46 11.52 0.54 -1.74
C SER A 46 12.15 0.77 -3.10
N ALA A 47 13.40 0.36 -3.26
CA ALA A 47 14.03 0.33 -4.58
C ALA A 47 13.29 -0.63 -5.53
N PRO A 48 13.29 -0.38 -6.87
CA PRO A 48 12.56 -1.19 -7.85
C PRO A 48 12.92 -2.69 -7.86
N LEU A 49 14.18 -3.01 -7.56
CA LEU A 49 14.71 -4.39 -7.44
C LEU A 49 15.23 -4.68 -6.02
N GLY A 50 14.70 -3.98 -5.04
CA GLY A 50 15.05 -4.14 -3.63
C GLY A 50 14.17 -5.16 -2.91
N THR A 51 13.85 -4.87 -1.66
CA THR A 51 13.16 -5.79 -0.76
C THR A 51 11.64 -5.55 -0.67
N GLY A 52 11.07 -4.71 -1.55
CA GLY A 52 9.65 -4.32 -1.49
C GLY A 52 8.67 -5.48 -1.57
N THR A 53 9.02 -6.54 -2.29
CA THR A 53 8.19 -7.77 -2.41
C THR A 53 8.28 -8.69 -1.18
N TYR A 54 9.13 -8.38 -0.22
CA TYR A 54 9.33 -9.17 1.00
C TYR A 54 8.81 -8.41 2.23
N LYS A 55 8.24 -9.16 3.19
CA LYS A 55 7.76 -8.59 4.46
C LYS A 55 8.92 -8.46 5.44
N VAL A 56 9.77 -7.45 5.26
CA VAL A 56 10.98 -7.21 6.06
C VAL A 56 10.92 -5.87 6.79
N GLY A 57 11.43 -5.81 8.00
CA GLY A 57 11.38 -4.61 8.86
C GLY A 57 12.03 -3.37 8.25
N GLY A 58 13.05 -3.54 7.39
CA GLY A 58 13.70 -2.44 6.71
C GLY A 58 12.78 -1.60 5.83
N ASN A 59 11.83 -2.23 5.12
CA ASN A 59 10.84 -1.51 4.30
C ASN A 59 9.96 -0.59 5.17
N TYR A 60 9.58 -1.05 6.37
CA TYR A 60 8.72 -0.29 7.28
C TYR A 60 9.49 0.79 8.03
N ALA A 61 10.76 0.54 8.38
CA ALA A 61 11.63 1.56 8.96
C ALA A 61 11.82 2.75 8.00
N ALA A 62 12.02 2.47 6.71
CA ALA A 62 12.14 3.50 5.68
C ALA A 62 10.87 4.35 5.54
N SER A 63 9.68 3.77 5.75
CA SER A 63 8.41 4.47 5.59
C SER A 63 8.04 5.38 6.78
N LEU A 64 8.70 5.29 7.93
CA LEU A 64 8.32 6.05 9.13
C LEU A 64 8.37 7.58 8.92
N ARG A 65 9.28 8.09 8.11
CA ARG A 65 9.38 9.54 7.84
C ARG A 65 8.22 10.03 6.99
N ALA A 66 7.91 9.31 5.90
CA ALA A 66 6.78 9.64 5.04
C ALA A 66 5.45 9.54 5.79
N ASN A 67 5.29 8.49 6.61
CA ASN A 67 4.12 8.31 7.46
C ASN A 67 3.93 9.48 8.44
N LYS A 68 5.01 9.87 9.15
CA LYS A 68 4.96 11.04 10.05
C LYS A 68 4.58 12.30 9.28
N MET A 69 5.16 12.54 8.11
CA MET A 69 4.85 13.71 7.28
C MET A 69 3.38 13.74 6.86
N ALA A 70 2.83 12.62 6.41
CA ALA A 70 1.41 12.52 6.08
C ALA A 70 0.51 12.86 7.28
N HIS A 71 0.80 12.33 8.45
CA HIS A 71 0.06 12.63 9.68
C HIS A 71 0.18 14.09 10.12
N ASP A 72 1.37 14.69 10.04
CA ASP A 72 1.58 16.10 10.37
C ASP A 72 0.79 17.03 9.42
N LEU A 73 0.54 16.60 8.18
CA LEU A 73 -0.30 17.27 7.19
C LEU A 73 -1.81 16.98 7.33
N GLY A 74 -2.21 16.14 8.30
CA GLY A 74 -3.60 15.81 8.58
C GLY A 74 -4.18 14.67 7.74
N TYR A 75 -3.35 13.91 7.04
CA TYR A 75 -3.77 12.72 6.28
C TYR A 75 -3.65 11.45 7.11
N SER A 76 -4.47 10.46 6.77
CA SER A 76 -4.48 9.18 7.47
C SER A 76 -3.35 8.25 7.06
N CYS A 77 -2.82 8.42 5.85
CA CYS A 77 -1.77 7.56 5.31
C CYS A 77 -1.04 8.24 4.15
N GLU A 78 0.24 7.91 4.01
CA GLU A 78 1.05 8.23 2.86
C GLU A 78 0.77 7.28 1.70
N PHE A 79 0.91 7.76 0.47
CA PHE A 79 0.88 6.99 -0.76
C PHE A 79 2.20 7.14 -1.50
N TYR A 80 2.71 6.03 -2.03
CA TYR A 80 3.98 6.00 -2.76
C TYR A 80 3.76 5.82 -4.25
N LEU A 81 4.55 6.55 -5.03
CA LEU A 81 4.74 6.29 -6.44
C LEU A 81 5.96 5.38 -6.64
N ASP A 82 6.07 4.79 -7.84
CA ASP A 82 7.24 4.00 -8.21
C ASP A 82 8.53 4.82 -8.07
N ALA A 83 9.57 4.20 -7.52
CA ALA A 83 10.83 4.87 -7.20
C ALA A 83 11.63 5.30 -8.43
N LYS A 84 11.36 4.74 -9.62
CA LYS A 84 12.13 4.99 -10.82
C LYS A 84 11.65 6.22 -11.59
N GLU A 85 10.34 6.31 -11.81
CA GLU A 85 9.76 7.32 -12.70
C GLU A 85 8.86 8.32 -11.96
N LYS A 86 8.48 8.01 -10.70
CA LYS A 86 7.52 8.78 -9.90
C LYS A 86 6.19 9.03 -10.65
N LYS A 87 5.77 8.05 -11.40
CA LYS A 87 4.64 8.13 -12.32
C LYS A 87 3.53 7.13 -12.01
N TYR A 88 3.89 5.96 -11.52
CA TYR A 88 2.95 4.87 -11.32
C TYR A 88 2.66 4.68 -9.84
N MET A 89 1.39 4.37 -9.54
CA MET A 89 0.95 4.06 -8.18
C MET A 89 1.59 2.76 -7.67
N ASP A 90 2.16 2.78 -6.48
CA ASP A 90 2.74 1.60 -5.84
C ASP A 90 1.88 1.13 -4.66
N GLU A 91 2.18 1.56 -3.45
CA GLU A 91 1.51 1.11 -2.22
C GLU A 91 1.13 2.28 -1.30
N CYS A 92 0.12 2.05 -0.46
CA CYS A 92 -0.26 2.95 0.62
C CYS A 92 0.41 2.49 1.90
N GLY A 93 1.41 3.21 2.41
CA GLY A 93 2.02 2.86 3.70
C GLY A 93 2.33 1.37 3.86
N ALA A 94 1.51 0.67 4.63
CA ALA A 94 1.61 -0.77 4.90
C ALA A 94 0.50 -1.61 4.22
N ALA A 95 -0.24 -1.06 3.25
CA ALA A 95 -1.39 -1.67 2.59
C ALA A 95 -1.31 -1.55 1.08
N ASN A 96 -1.85 -2.53 0.35
CA ASN A 96 -1.96 -2.46 -1.10
C ASN A 96 -3.09 -1.55 -1.53
N PHE A 97 -2.94 -0.92 -2.68
CA PHE A 97 -3.95 -0.11 -3.33
C PHE A 97 -4.82 -0.92 -4.30
N PHE A 98 -6.07 -0.56 -4.41
CA PHE A 98 -6.96 -0.92 -5.52
C PHE A 98 -7.93 0.21 -5.84
N GLY A 99 -8.40 0.24 -7.08
CA GLY A 99 -9.48 1.11 -7.52
C GLY A 99 -10.53 0.36 -8.30
N ILE A 100 -11.75 0.89 -8.34
CA ILE A 100 -12.87 0.36 -9.14
C ILE A 100 -13.23 1.38 -10.20
N LYS A 101 -13.35 0.92 -11.45
CA LYS A 101 -13.89 1.68 -12.57
C LYS A 101 -14.49 0.77 -13.63
N ASP A 102 -15.54 1.18 -14.30
CA ASP A 102 -16.14 0.44 -15.42
C ASP A 102 -16.33 -1.06 -15.10
N ASN A 103 -16.86 -1.39 -13.91
CA ASN A 103 -17.01 -2.77 -13.41
C ASN A 103 -15.69 -3.57 -13.41
N THR A 104 -14.56 -2.90 -13.15
CA THR A 104 -13.23 -3.51 -13.15
C THR A 104 -12.50 -3.20 -11.84
N TYR A 105 -12.01 -4.22 -11.17
CA TYR A 105 -11.08 -4.13 -10.04
C TYR A 105 -9.66 -3.95 -10.60
N VAL A 106 -9.03 -2.83 -10.33
CA VAL A 106 -7.69 -2.51 -10.82
C VAL A 106 -6.72 -2.37 -9.65
N THR A 107 -5.59 -3.07 -9.70
CA THR A 107 -4.56 -2.99 -8.64
C THR A 107 -3.16 -2.90 -9.24
N PRO A 108 -2.22 -2.19 -8.61
CA PRO A 108 -0.88 -2.01 -9.13
C PRO A 108 -0.10 -3.33 -9.30
N LYS A 109 0.73 -3.38 -10.34
CA LYS A 109 1.75 -4.40 -10.55
C LYS A 109 3.12 -3.75 -10.63
N SER A 110 3.97 -4.02 -9.66
CA SER A 110 5.33 -3.48 -9.59
C SER A 110 6.24 -4.51 -8.94
N THR A 111 7.55 -4.35 -9.13
CA THR A 111 8.58 -5.19 -8.49
C THR A 111 8.90 -4.74 -7.06
N SER A 112 8.34 -3.61 -6.61
CA SER A 112 8.51 -3.04 -5.27
C SER A 112 7.32 -3.26 -4.34
N ILE A 113 6.20 -3.83 -4.83
CA ILE A 113 4.96 -4.02 -4.07
C ILE A 113 4.94 -5.40 -3.41
N LEU A 114 4.52 -5.46 -2.13
CA LEU A 114 4.28 -6.73 -1.44
C LEU A 114 3.10 -7.48 -2.11
N PRO A 115 3.29 -8.75 -2.55
CA PRO A 115 2.21 -9.56 -3.08
C PRO A 115 1.28 -10.02 -1.95
N SER A 116 0.32 -9.19 -1.60
CA SER A 116 -0.62 -9.39 -0.50
C SER A 116 -1.57 -10.57 -0.71
N ILE A 117 -1.74 -11.39 0.33
CA ILE A 117 -2.76 -12.45 0.34
C ILE A 117 -4.16 -11.83 0.31
N THR A 118 -4.39 -10.76 1.08
CA THR A 118 -5.68 -10.05 1.09
C THR A 118 -6.02 -9.52 -0.30
N ASN A 119 -5.07 -8.87 -1.00
CA ASN A 119 -5.32 -8.38 -2.35
C ASN A 119 -5.60 -9.53 -3.34
N LYS A 120 -4.90 -10.67 -3.22
CA LYS A 120 -5.19 -11.87 -4.03
C LYS A 120 -6.60 -12.40 -3.77
N SER A 121 -7.04 -12.42 -2.52
CA SER A 121 -8.40 -12.83 -2.15
C SER A 121 -9.44 -11.86 -2.70
N LEU A 122 -9.18 -10.55 -2.64
CA LEU A 122 -10.08 -9.53 -3.20
C LEU A 122 -10.19 -9.63 -4.73
N MET A 123 -9.09 -9.90 -5.44
CA MET A 123 -9.13 -10.15 -6.88
C MET A 123 -10.05 -11.34 -7.22
N GLN A 124 -9.93 -12.46 -6.48
CA GLN A 124 -10.81 -13.61 -6.69
C GLN A 124 -12.27 -13.28 -6.38
N LEU A 125 -12.52 -12.60 -5.25
CA LEU A 125 -13.89 -12.18 -4.89
C LEU A 125 -14.49 -11.22 -5.92
N ALA A 126 -13.69 -10.34 -6.50
CA ALA A 126 -14.13 -9.44 -7.57
C ALA A 126 -14.57 -10.23 -8.81
N GLU A 127 -13.79 -11.23 -9.23
CA GLU A 127 -14.17 -12.14 -10.32
C GLU A 127 -15.45 -12.91 -10.00
N ASP A 128 -15.58 -13.45 -8.80
CA ASP A 128 -16.77 -14.19 -8.34
C ASP A 128 -18.04 -13.31 -8.32
N LEU A 129 -17.86 -12.00 -8.11
CA LEU A 129 -18.93 -11.00 -8.16
C LEU A 129 -19.18 -10.45 -9.58
N GLY A 130 -18.46 -10.94 -10.59
CA GLY A 130 -18.64 -10.55 -11.98
C GLY A 130 -17.91 -9.28 -12.42
N LEU A 131 -16.96 -8.78 -11.60
CA LEU A 131 -16.07 -7.70 -12.03
C LEU A 131 -14.94 -8.28 -12.89
N LYS A 132 -14.41 -7.47 -13.80
CA LYS A 132 -13.12 -7.76 -14.41
C LYS A 132 -12.00 -7.47 -13.41
N VAL A 133 -10.86 -8.14 -13.54
CA VAL A 133 -9.67 -7.90 -12.70
C VAL A 133 -8.49 -7.54 -13.57
N GLU A 134 -7.87 -6.41 -13.28
CA GLU A 134 -6.64 -5.96 -13.93
C GLU A 134 -5.53 -5.72 -12.89
N ARG A 135 -4.40 -6.40 -13.08
CA ARG A 135 -3.18 -6.15 -12.31
C ARG A 135 -2.10 -5.62 -13.25
N ARG A 136 -1.87 -4.31 -13.21
CA ARG A 136 -0.99 -3.60 -14.15
C ARG A 136 -0.39 -2.33 -13.51
N PRO A 137 0.61 -1.68 -14.14
CA PRO A 137 0.98 -0.33 -13.75
C PRO A 137 -0.22 0.61 -13.90
N ILE A 138 -0.42 1.49 -12.91
CA ILE A 138 -1.50 2.48 -12.88
C ILE A 138 -0.83 3.86 -12.88
N PRO A 139 -0.89 4.64 -13.97
CA PRO A 139 -0.41 6.01 -13.95
C PRO A 139 -1.18 6.85 -12.93
N GLU A 140 -0.51 7.80 -12.28
CA GLU A 140 -1.14 8.70 -11.30
C GLU A 140 -2.39 9.39 -11.87
N ASP A 141 -2.29 9.92 -13.09
CA ASP A 141 -3.42 10.64 -13.71
C ASP A 141 -4.65 9.76 -13.95
N GLU A 142 -4.48 8.43 -13.99
CA GLU A 142 -5.59 7.49 -14.11
C GLU A 142 -6.48 7.48 -12.85
N LEU A 143 -5.98 7.93 -11.70
CA LEU A 143 -6.77 8.05 -10.47
C LEU A 143 -8.06 8.86 -10.67
N ALA A 144 -8.03 9.86 -11.56
CA ALA A 144 -9.22 10.66 -11.89
C ALA A 144 -10.36 9.86 -12.55
N THR A 145 -10.09 8.66 -13.02
CA THR A 145 -11.07 7.79 -13.69
C THR A 145 -11.70 6.74 -12.78
N PHE A 146 -11.20 6.58 -11.56
CA PHE A 146 -11.75 5.62 -10.61
C PHE A 146 -13.01 6.16 -9.94
N GLU A 147 -14.02 5.32 -9.85
CA GLU A 147 -15.29 5.57 -9.14
C GLU A 147 -15.10 5.39 -7.63
N GLU A 148 -14.33 4.36 -7.26
CA GLU A 148 -13.97 4.04 -5.88
C GLU A 148 -12.49 3.69 -5.77
N ALA A 149 -11.93 3.93 -4.60
CA ALA A 149 -10.57 3.55 -4.26
C ALA A 149 -10.48 2.98 -2.84
N GLY A 150 -9.55 2.07 -2.64
CA GLY A 150 -9.34 1.46 -1.34
C GLY A 150 -7.92 0.97 -1.12
N ALA A 151 -7.58 0.82 0.15
CA ALA A 151 -6.39 0.12 0.61
C ALA A 151 -6.78 -1.23 1.21
N CYS A 152 -5.95 -2.25 1.04
CA CYS A 152 -6.22 -3.58 1.59
C CYS A 152 -4.96 -4.24 2.15
N GLY A 153 -5.16 -5.08 3.15
CA GLY A 153 -4.09 -5.83 3.80
C GLY A 153 -4.63 -6.59 5.00
N THR A 154 -3.84 -7.46 5.60
CA THR A 154 -4.29 -8.30 6.74
C THR A 154 -4.79 -7.47 7.92
N ALA A 155 -4.10 -6.36 8.26
CA ALA A 155 -4.49 -5.49 9.36
C ALA A 155 -5.60 -4.50 8.96
N ALA A 156 -5.49 -3.92 7.75
CA ALA A 156 -6.44 -2.94 7.23
C ALA A 156 -7.75 -3.57 6.75
N VAL A 157 -7.74 -4.89 6.46
CA VAL A 157 -8.80 -5.63 5.77
C VAL A 157 -9.13 -4.94 4.45
N ILE A 158 -10.16 -4.10 4.42
CA ILE A 158 -10.46 -3.12 3.37
C ILE A 158 -10.67 -1.77 4.06
N SER A 159 -9.98 -0.76 3.57
CA SER A 159 -10.10 0.62 4.06
C SER A 159 -10.43 1.55 2.90
N PRO A 160 -11.65 2.09 2.84
CA PRO A 160 -12.03 3.03 1.79
C PRO A 160 -11.14 4.28 1.80
N ILE A 161 -10.84 4.79 0.62
CA ILE A 161 -10.09 6.03 0.43
C ILE A 161 -11.06 7.11 -0.03
N ALA A 162 -11.19 8.20 0.74
CA ALA A 162 -12.05 9.32 0.39
C ALA A 162 -11.43 10.16 -0.73
N LYS A 163 -10.13 10.42 -0.62
CA LYS A 163 -9.36 11.18 -1.59
C LYS A 163 -7.88 10.86 -1.51
N ILE A 164 -7.18 11.13 -2.60
CA ILE A 164 -5.71 11.13 -2.67
C ILE A 164 -5.29 12.51 -3.18
N ASP A 165 -4.50 13.23 -2.38
CA ASP A 165 -3.95 14.52 -2.76
C ASP A 165 -2.47 14.39 -3.13
N ASP A 166 -2.06 15.06 -4.20
CA ASP A 166 -0.67 15.36 -4.52
C ASP A 166 -0.44 16.85 -4.32
N LEU A 167 0.23 17.20 -3.22
CA LEU A 167 0.43 18.60 -2.86
C LEU A 167 1.50 19.28 -3.70
N GLU A 168 2.47 18.53 -4.24
CA GLU A 168 3.51 19.08 -5.12
C GLU A 168 2.95 19.41 -6.50
N GLU A 169 2.18 18.50 -7.10
CA GLU A 169 1.53 18.69 -8.40
C GLU A 169 0.20 19.45 -8.30
N LYS A 170 -0.25 19.75 -7.08
CA LYS A 170 -1.53 20.44 -6.79
C LYS A 170 -2.74 19.72 -7.39
N LYS A 171 -2.73 18.38 -7.32
CA LYS A 171 -3.82 17.51 -7.76
C LYS A 171 -4.60 16.97 -6.57
N SER A 172 -5.89 16.72 -6.77
CA SER A 172 -6.74 16.06 -5.78
C SER A 172 -7.69 15.11 -6.52
N PHE A 173 -7.67 13.84 -6.12
CA PHE A 173 -8.53 12.78 -6.67
C PHE A 173 -9.52 12.37 -5.60
N VAL A 174 -10.81 12.62 -5.82
CA VAL A 174 -11.89 12.36 -4.85
C VAL A 174 -12.72 11.18 -5.32
N PHE A 175 -12.88 10.17 -4.45
CA PHE A 175 -13.58 8.91 -4.75
C PHE A 175 -14.90 8.78 -3.98
N SER A 176 -14.98 9.29 -2.74
CA SER A 176 -16.21 9.32 -1.98
C SER A 176 -16.90 10.68 -2.15
N LYS A 177 -18.20 10.63 -2.49
CA LYS A 177 -19.04 11.82 -2.60
C LYS A 177 -19.99 11.98 -1.41
N ASP A 178 -19.93 11.04 -0.44
CA ASP A 178 -20.78 11.03 0.77
C ASP A 178 -19.92 10.97 2.03
#